data_f519880e2434570218cbb97ec121b5c6
#
_entry.id   f519880e2434570218cbb97ec121b5c6
#
_cell.length_a   1.000
_cell.length_b   1.000
_cell.length_c   1.000
_cell.angle_alpha   90.00
_cell.angle_beta   90.00
_cell.angle_gamma   90.00
#
_symmetry.space_group_name_H-M   'P 1'
#
loop_
_entity.id
_entity.type
_entity.pdbx_description
1 polymer ?
#
loop_
_entity_poly.entity_id
_entity_poly.type
_entity_poly.pdbx_seq_one_letter_code
_entity_poly.pdbx_strand_id
1 'polypeptide(L)'
;MSTLVGVPVKNAEMWLKRFLEYLEQMKGVSRAVFYYALSPDETLKTLKEWAEEAPLTVEIYKDPPMQSVSSATIAPVYKELQEIMREGDETHFLSIDADIMKIPKTLIRSLKKQKKDVIAPYVWIEGQKPRTFYDPDVFRYKGLRFHQFDPPKLETTFEVDSVGTCWMATREAFTETEIDNPYPDRTFCNNARAKGLKVWADPRLSVYHLNTKPFGLHQIPLEALLGKPPDNTAYIRSDDTVVDIGTMPGQYIDAFVWGRVSK
;
A
#
# COMPACT_ATOMS: atom_id res chain seq x y z
N MET A 1 19.07 -14.39 -5.87
CA MET A 1 17.61 -14.26 -6.10
C MET A 1 17.26 -12.81 -5.85
N SER A 2 16.92 -12.09 -6.92
CA SER A 2 16.63 -10.66 -6.96
C SER A 2 15.17 -10.37 -6.65
N THR A 3 14.86 -9.17 -6.17
CA THR A 3 13.48 -8.71 -5.91
C THR A 3 13.30 -7.31 -6.45
N LEU A 4 12.26 -7.15 -7.27
CA LEU A 4 11.72 -5.84 -7.61
C LEU A 4 10.78 -5.38 -6.49
N VAL A 5 10.99 -4.19 -5.97
CA VAL A 5 10.09 -3.57 -4.99
C VAL A 5 9.29 -2.48 -5.69
N GLY A 6 7.98 -2.61 -5.73
CA GLY A 6 7.06 -1.61 -6.26
C GLY A 6 6.45 -0.78 -5.14
N VAL A 7 6.57 0.55 -5.22
CA VAL A 7 6.15 1.48 -4.17
C VAL A 7 5.29 2.58 -4.77
N PRO A 8 3.96 2.49 -4.66
CA PRO A 8 3.11 3.64 -4.90
C PRO A 8 3.35 4.70 -3.83
N VAL A 9 3.53 5.96 -4.21
CA VAL A 9 3.83 7.03 -3.25
C VAL A 9 3.09 8.32 -3.58
N LYS A 10 2.44 8.88 -2.55
CA LYS A 10 1.73 10.16 -2.62
C LYS A 10 1.69 10.80 -1.24
N ASN A 11 1.92 12.13 -1.17
CA ASN A 11 1.81 12.92 0.07
C ASN A 11 2.54 12.28 1.27
N ALA A 12 3.76 11.83 1.04
CA ALA A 12 4.52 11.03 2.01
C ALA A 12 5.64 11.78 2.72
N GLU A 13 5.80 13.10 2.50
CA GLU A 13 6.90 13.92 3.02
C GLU A 13 7.23 13.62 4.48
N MET A 14 6.22 13.54 5.34
CA MET A 14 6.41 13.41 6.79
C MET A 14 7.04 12.09 7.25
N TRP A 15 6.88 11.03 6.47
CA TRP A 15 7.34 9.69 6.86
C TRP A 15 8.24 9.02 5.83
N LEU A 16 8.36 9.59 4.63
CA LEU A 16 9.08 8.99 3.52
C LEU A 16 10.54 8.69 3.86
N LYS A 17 11.26 9.62 4.49
CA LYS A 17 12.65 9.39 4.90
C LYS A 17 12.80 8.14 5.76
N ARG A 18 11.91 7.97 6.72
CA ARG A 18 11.88 6.80 7.59
C ARG A 18 11.57 5.51 6.83
N PHE A 19 10.65 5.56 5.86
CA PHE A 19 10.37 4.42 4.99
C PHE A 19 11.60 4.04 4.16
N LEU A 20 12.27 5.01 3.56
CA LEU A 20 13.47 4.82 2.74
C LEU A 20 14.63 4.20 3.54
N GLU A 21 14.83 4.61 4.80
CA GLU A 21 15.78 3.97 5.73
C GLU A 21 15.48 2.48 5.96
N TYR A 22 14.21 2.10 6.05
CA TYR A 22 13.83 0.69 6.13
C TYR A 22 14.12 -0.05 4.82
N LEU A 23 13.84 0.58 3.68
CA LEU A 23 14.06 -0.01 2.36
C LEU A 23 15.55 -0.29 2.11
N GLU A 24 16.44 0.65 2.45
CA GLU A 24 17.91 0.47 2.36
C GLU A 24 18.40 -0.70 3.21
N GLN A 25 17.82 -0.88 4.38
CA GLN A 25 18.21 -1.94 5.31
C GLN A 25 17.63 -3.31 4.92
N MET A 26 16.67 -3.36 4.01
CA MET A 26 15.97 -4.58 3.64
C MET A 26 16.82 -5.43 2.69
N LYS A 27 17.29 -6.58 3.19
CA LYS A 27 18.15 -7.49 2.42
C LYS A 27 17.39 -8.20 1.32
N GLY A 28 17.93 -8.15 0.11
CA GLY A 28 17.39 -8.87 -1.05
C GLY A 28 16.60 -7.98 -2.03
N VAL A 29 16.54 -6.69 -1.80
CA VAL A 29 16.12 -5.71 -2.80
C VAL A 29 17.22 -5.63 -3.87
N SER A 30 16.86 -5.77 -5.13
CA SER A 30 17.74 -5.51 -6.27
C SER A 30 17.42 -4.20 -6.95
N ARG A 31 16.14 -3.88 -7.03
CA ARG A 31 15.63 -2.68 -7.68
C ARG A 31 14.38 -2.21 -6.96
N ALA A 32 14.25 -0.89 -6.78
CA ALA A 32 13.03 -0.26 -6.27
C ALA A 32 12.43 0.66 -7.34
N VAL A 33 11.16 0.51 -7.60
CA VAL A 33 10.40 1.31 -8.56
C VAL A 33 9.32 2.08 -7.80
N PHE A 34 9.44 3.40 -7.81
CA PHE A 34 8.48 4.30 -7.20
C PHE A 34 7.54 4.86 -8.26
N TYR A 35 6.25 4.72 -8.03
CA TYR A 35 5.22 5.43 -8.78
C TYR A 35 4.75 6.63 -7.98
N TYR A 36 5.25 7.80 -8.37
CA TYR A 36 4.94 9.05 -7.72
C TYR A 36 3.65 9.65 -8.29
N ALA A 37 2.62 9.73 -7.49
CA ALA A 37 1.44 10.51 -7.77
C ALA A 37 1.65 11.97 -7.35
N LEU A 38 1.13 12.92 -8.15
CA LEU A 38 1.27 14.35 -7.91
C LEU A 38 0.91 14.71 -6.46
N SER A 39 1.86 15.26 -5.76
CA SER A 39 1.77 15.65 -4.35
C SER A 39 2.14 17.12 -4.20
N PRO A 40 1.43 17.92 -3.40
CA PRO A 40 1.75 19.32 -3.15
C PRO A 40 2.92 19.53 -2.18
N ASP A 41 3.43 18.46 -1.58
CA ASP A 41 4.48 18.41 -0.58
C ASP A 41 5.86 18.06 -1.19
N GLU A 42 6.90 17.95 -0.36
CA GLU A 42 8.28 17.66 -0.76
C GLU A 42 8.55 16.18 -1.07
N THR A 43 7.51 15.34 -1.22
CA THR A 43 7.65 13.89 -1.48
C THR A 43 8.58 13.60 -2.67
N LEU A 44 8.38 14.27 -3.82
CA LEU A 44 9.20 14.03 -5.01
C LEU A 44 10.66 14.45 -4.82
N LYS A 45 10.87 15.58 -4.17
CA LYS A 45 12.22 16.08 -3.88
C LYS A 45 12.96 15.10 -2.98
N THR A 46 12.34 14.67 -1.89
CA THR A 46 12.91 13.70 -0.96
C THR A 46 13.26 12.37 -1.67
N LEU A 47 12.39 11.89 -2.57
CA LEU A 47 12.68 10.68 -3.35
C LEU A 47 13.89 10.86 -4.26
N LYS A 48 14.00 11.98 -4.96
CA LYS A 48 15.10 12.23 -5.89
C LYS A 48 16.43 12.36 -5.16
N GLU A 49 16.48 13.16 -4.09
CA GLU A 49 17.67 13.31 -3.27
C GLU A 49 18.16 11.96 -2.72
N TRP A 50 17.23 11.15 -2.22
CA TRP A 50 17.57 9.81 -1.74
C TRP A 50 18.03 8.87 -2.87
N ALA A 51 17.40 8.92 -4.05
CA ALA A 51 17.73 8.03 -5.16
C ALA A 51 19.16 8.25 -5.69
N GLU A 52 19.71 9.45 -5.58
CA GLU A 52 21.09 9.78 -5.95
C GLU A 52 22.13 9.07 -5.07
N GLU A 53 21.80 8.79 -3.82
CA GLU A 53 22.72 8.19 -2.83
C GLU A 53 22.34 6.73 -2.49
N ALA A 54 21.22 6.22 -2.99
CA ALA A 54 20.70 4.91 -2.64
C ALA A 54 21.67 3.77 -3.02
N PRO A 55 21.89 2.78 -2.15
CA PRO A 55 22.79 1.65 -2.42
C PRO A 55 22.16 0.59 -3.34
N LEU A 56 21.06 0.88 -4.00
CA LEU A 56 20.30 -0.01 -4.88
C LEU A 56 19.83 0.75 -6.13
N THR A 57 19.44 0.03 -7.17
CA THR A 57 18.86 0.63 -8.37
C THR A 57 17.49 1.22 -8.04
N VAL A 58 17.30 2.50 -8.32
CA VAL A 58 16.07 3.24 -8.07
C VAL A 58 15.53 3.84 -9.36
N GLU A 59 14.25 3.63 -9.60
CA GLU A 59 13.52 4.25 -10.70
C GLU A 59 12.31 5.00 -10.16
N ILE A 60 12.07 6.20 -10.66
CA ILE A 60 10.95 7.04 -10.24
C ILE A 60 10.10 7.36 -11.48
N TYR A 61 8.94 6.77 -11.54
CA TYR A 61 7.94 7.05 -12.56
C TYR A 61 6.92 8.04 -12.03
N LYS A 62 6.50 8.94 -12.89
CA LYS A 62 5.34 9.77 -12.59
C LYS A 62 4.10 9.01 -12.98
N ASP A 63 3.18 8.91 -12.07
CA ASP A 63 1.84 8.43 -12.35
C ASP A 63 1.26 9.27 -13.52
N PRO A 64 0.77 8.63 -14.60
CA PRO A 64 0.05 9.37 -15.63
C PRO A 64 -1.03 10.22 -14.94
N PRO A 65 -1.38 11.40 -15.48
CA PRO A 65 -2.26 12.34 -14.80
C PRO A 65 -3.64 11.72 -14.56
N MET A 66 -3.71 10.88 -13.58
CA MET A 66 -4.96 10.32 -13.07
C MET A 66 -5.64 11.39 -12.25
N GLN A 67 -6.81 11.80 -12.68
CA GLN A 67 -7.60 12.87 -12.06
C GLN A 67 -8.01 12.54 -10.61
N SER A 68 -7.88 11.30 -10.17
CA SER A 68 -8.01 10.89 -8.77
C SER A 68 -7.25 9.57 -8.54
N VAL A 69 -6.13 9.62 -7.81
CA VAL A 69 -5.46 8.40 -7.36
C VAL A 69 -6.13 7.97 -6.06
N SER A 70 -6.97 6.99 -6.14
CA SER A 70 -7.43 6.25 -4.97
C SER A 70 -6.85 4.83 -5.01
N SER A 71 -6.77 4.18 -3.89
CA SER A 71 -6.45 2.75 -3.84
C SER A 71 -7.38 1.92 -4.73
N ALA A 72 -8.55 2.47 -5.06
CA ALA A 72 -9.50 1.87 -6.00
C ALA A 72 -9.09 2.01 -7.48
N THR A 73 -8.16 2.90 -7.82
CA THR A 73 -7.82 3.24 -9.22
C THR A 73 -6.35 3.01 -9.59
N ILE A 74 -5.56 2.41 -8.70
CA ILE A 74 -4.11 2.24 -8.88
C ILE A 74 -3.72 1.04 -9.77
N ALA A 75 -4.67 0.28 -10.29
CA ALA A 75 -4.38 -0.87 -11.15
C ALA A 75 -3.47 -0.56 -12.36
N PRO A 76 -3.55 0.60 -13.05
CA PRO A 76 -2.61 0.93 -14.11
C PRO A 76 -1.14 0.92 -13.66
N VAL A 77 -0.84 1.40 -12.44
CA VAL A 77 0.50 1.36 -11.85
C VAL A 77 1.01 -0.08 -11.73
N TYR A 78 0.15 -0.98 -11.25
CA TYR A 78 0.53 -2.39 -11.15
C TYR A 78 0.72 -3.06 -12.51
N LYS A 79 -0.06 -2.68 -13.54
CA LYS A 79 0.13 -3.17 -14.91
C LYS A 79 1.49 -2.74 -15.48
N GLU A 80 1.90 -1.51 -15.25
CA GLU A 80 3.23 -1.05 -15.63
C GLU A 80 4.34 -1.75 -14.83
N LEU A 81 4.16 -1.98 -13.54
CA LEU A 81 5.08 -2.78 -12.73
C LEU A 81 5.19 -4.23 -13.24
N GLN A 82 4.11 -4.80 -13.78
CA GLN A 82 4.15 -6.11 -14.43
C GLN A 82 5.00 -6.08 -15.71
N GLU A 83 4.89 -5.04 -16.54
CA GLU A 83 5.75 -4.88 -17.73
C GLU A 83 7.22 -4.71 -17.34
N ILE A 84 7.52 -3.84 -16.38
CA ILE A 84 8.87 -3.67 -15.85
C ILE A 84 9.44 -5.00 -15.33
N MET A 85 8.60 -5.79 -14.67
CA MET A 85 8.98 -7.12 -14.17
C MET A 85 9.20 -8.13 -15.30
N ARG A 86 8.46 -8.04 -16.43
CA ARG A 86 8.64 -8.88 -17.60
C ARG A 86 9.95 -8.58 -18.34
N GLU A 87 10.36 -7.34 -18.34
CA GLU A 87 11.61 -6.89 -18.98
C GLU A 87 12.85 -7.15 -18.11
N GLY A 88 12.69 -7.21 -16.80
CA GLY A 88 13.77 -7.43 -15.85
C GLY A 88 14.15 -8.91 -15.68
N ASP A 89 15.02 -9.20 -14.72
CA ASP A 89 15.49 -10.55 -14.37
C ASP A 89 15.15 -10.94 -12.91
N GLU A 90 14.39 -10.10 -12.22
CA GLU A 90 14.02 -10.35 -10.84
C GLU A 90 13.10 -11.58 -10.73
N THR A 91 13.30 -12.35 -9.68
CA THR A 91 12.56 -13.60 -9.45
C THR A 91 11.30 -13.40 -8.62
N HIS A 92 11.18 -12.27 -7.92
CA HIS A 92 10.04 -11.94 -7.07
C HIS A 92 9.72 -10.46 -7.15
N PHE A 93 8.46 -10.15 -6.98
CA PHE A 93 7.91 -8.82 -6.81
C PHE A 93 7.49 -8.62 -5.35
N LEU A 94 7.80 -7.48 -4.76
CA LEU A 94 7.27 -7.03 -3.47
C LEU A 94 6.49 -5.73 -3.68
N SER A 95 5.20 -5.76 -3.45
CA SER A 95 4.39 -4.56 -3.28
C SER A 95 4.50 -4.08 -1.85
N ILE A 96 4.74 -2.78 -1.66
CA ILE A 96 4.77 -2.20 -0.32
C ILE A 96 4.37 -0.72 -0.37
N ASP A 97 3.40 -0.33 0.44
CA ASP A 97 2.98 1.06 0.53
C ASP A 97 4.02 1.90 1.28
N ALA A 98 4.21 3.16 0.88
CA ALA A 98 5.24 4.05 1.44
C ALA A 98 5.01 4.43 2.92
N ASP A 99 3.86 4.10 3.49
CA ASP A 99 3.51 4.31 4.90
C ASP A 99 3.62 3.02 5.76
N ILE A 100 4.23 1.98 5.21
CA ILE A 100 4.58 0.78 5.98
C ILE A 100 5.90 1.01 6.73
N MET A 101 5.85 0.76 8.03
CA MET A 101 6.95 1.01 8.97
C MET A 101 7.37 -0.25 9.72
N LYS A 102 8.47 -0.16 10.45
CA LYS A 102 9.05 -1.26 11.23
C LYS A 102 9.24 -2.53 10.40
N ILE A 103 9.75 -2.32 9.18
CA ILE A 103 9.99 -3.38 8.23
C ILE A 103 11.20 -4.21 8.70
N PRO A 104 11.05 -5.53 8.91
CA PRO A 104 12.19 -6.37 9.26
C PRO A 104 13.23 -6.40 8.14
N LYS A 105 14.51 -6.20 8.46
CA LYS A 105 15.62 -6.29 7.48
C LYS A 105 15.64 -7.62 6.70
N THR A 106 15.05 -8.66 7.26
CA THR A 106 14.99 -10.00 6.66
C THR A 106 13.64 -10.29 6.00
N LEU A 107 12.74 -9.33 5.86
CA LEU A 107 11.38 -9.54 5.36
C LEU A 107 11.37 -10.35 4.06
N ILE A 108 12.04 -9.86 3.01
CA ILE A 108 12.10 -10.53 1.70
C ILE A 108 12.65 -11.95 1.84
N ARG A 109 13.78 -12.12 2.55
CA ARG A 109 14.39 -13.42 2.74
C ARG A 109 13.45 -14.40 3.46
N SER A 110 12.74 -13.91 4.47
CA SER A 110 11.82 -14.72 5.27
C SER A 110 10.59 -15.13 4.47
N LEU A 111 10.02 -14.23 3.67
CA LEU A 111 8.91 -14.54 2.78
C LEU A 111 9.33 -15.54 1.68
N LYS A 112 10.46 -15.31 1.00
CA LYS A 112 10.99 -16.24 -0.03
C LYS A 112 11.24 -17.65 0.50
N LYS A 113 11.68 -17.77 1.76
CA LYS A 113 11.94 -19.08 2.40
C LYS A 113 10.66 -19.94 2.47
N GLN A 114 9.48 -19.33 2.47
CA GLN A 114 8.21 -20.05 2.54
C GLN A 114 7.83 -20.72 1.21
N LYS A 115 8.49 -20.37 0.08
CA LYS A 115 8.26 -20.95 -1.25
C LYS A 115 6.78 -20.91 -1.65
N LYS A 116 6.14 -19.74 -1.49
CA LYS A 116 4.74 -19.51 -1.83
C LYS A 116 4.65 -18.60 -3.05
N ASP A 117 3.64 -18.80 -3.89
CA ASP A 117 3.42 -17.97 -5.07
C ASP A 117 3.03 -16.55 -4.70
N VAL A 118 2.15 -16.40 -3.72
CA VAL A 118 1.74 -15.12 -3.15
C VAL A 118 1.74 -15.22 -1.63
N ILE A 119 2.40 -14.28 -0.95
CA ILE A 119 2.52 -14.30 0.51
C ILE A 119 2.67 -12.89 1.08
N ALA A 120 2.07 -12.65 2.24
CA ALA A 120 2.19 -11.39 2.97
C ALA A 120 2.55 -11.60 4.45
N PRO A 121 3.23 -10.64 5.09
CA PRO A 121 3.31 -10.56 6.55
C PRO A 121 1.97 -10.10 7.14
N TYR A 122 1.83 -10.14 8.45
CA TYR A 122 0.78 -9.41 9.14
C TYR A 122 1.07 -7.91 9.13
N VAL A 123 0.03 -7.12 8.88
CA VAL A 123 0.09 -5.66 8.91
C VAL A 123 -0.69 -5.14 10.11
N TRP A 124 -0.01 -4.44 11.01
CA TRP A 124 -0.60 -3.86 12.21
C TRP A 124 -0.64 -2.34 12.11
N ILE A 125 -1.57 -1.69 12.82
CA ILE A 125 -1.56 -0.24 12.94
C ILE A 125 -0.49 0.18 13.96
N GLU A 126 0.42 1.08 13.57
CA GLU A 126 1.46 1.59 14.47
C GLU A 126 0.85 2.40 15.62
N GLY A 127 1.37 2.19 16.82
CA GLY A 127 0.97 2.94 18.01
C GLY A 127 -0.36 2.54 18.64
N GLN A 128 -1.12 1.64 18.06
CA GLN A 128 -2.37 1.15 18.64
C GLN A 128 -2.12 0.12 19.77
N LYS A 129 -2.86 0.28 20.87
CA LYS A 129 -2.90 -0.67 21.99
C LYS A 129 -4.38 -0.88 22.41
N PRO A 130 -4.91 -2.09 22.41
CA PRO A 130 -4.25 -3.35 22.00
C PRO A 130 -3.85 -3.30 20.54
N ARG A 131 -2.96 -4.22 20.14
CA ARG A 131 -2.43 -4.33 18.79
C ARG A 131 -3.59 -4.50 17.80
N THR A 132 -3.79 -3.54 16.91
CA THR A 132 -4.89 -3.50 15.97
C THR A 132 -4.38 -3.88 14.58
N PHE A 133 -5.04 -4.84 13.96
CA PHE A 133 -4.75 -5.26 12.59
C PHE A 133 -5.26 -4.21 11.60
N TYR A 134 -4.42 -3.87 10.61
CA TYR A 134 -4.81 -3.00 9.51
C TYR A 134 -5.52 -3.79 8.42
N ASP A 135 -6.78 -3.47 8.19
CA ASP A 135 -7.56 -4.04 7.09
C ASP A 135 -8.20 -2.93 6.25
N PRO A 136 -7.58 -2.53 5.14
CA PRO A 136 -8.15 -1.56 4.21
C PRO A 136 -9.15 -2.19 3.23
N ASP A 137 -9.98 -3.12 3.66
CA ASP A 137 -10.88 -3.90 2.82
C ASP A 137 -10.22 -4.94 1.90
N VAL A 138 -8.93 -5.16 2.04
CA VAL A 138 -8.17 -6.02 1.15
C VAL A 138 -7.85 -7.37 1.78
N PHE A 139 -7.41 -7.40 3.03
CA PHE A 139 -7.09 -8.65 3.69
C PHE A 139 -8.36 -9.44 4.02
N ARG A 140 -8.46 -10.66 3.50
CA ARG A 140 -9.62 -11.54 3.70
C ARG A 140 -9.17 -12.93 4.15
N TYR A 141 -9.95 -13.49 5.05
CA TYR A 141 -9.80 -14.87 5.50
C TYR A 141 -11.17 -15.51 5.68
N LYS A 142 -11.41 -16.61 4.97
CA LYS A 142 -12.72 -17.30 4.94
C LYS A 142 -13.89 -16.34 4.63
N GLY A 143 -13.68 -15.44 3.68
CA GLY A 143 -14.65 -14.43 3.25
C GLY A 143 -14.85 -13.26 4.19
N LEU A 144 -14.22 -13.26 5.38
CA LEU A 144 -14.37 -12.21 6.39
C LEU A 144 -13.21 -11.23 6.38
N ARG A 145 -13.43 -10.00 6.82
CA ARG A 145 -12.42 -9.00 7.11
C ARG A 145 -11.73 -9.30 8.43
N PHE A 146 -10.44 -9.02 8.53
CA PHE A 146 -9.69 -9.29 9.78
C PHE A 146 -10.15 -8.47 10.98
N HIS A 147 -10.67 -7.27 10.78
CA HIS A 147 -11.25 -6.49 11.88
C HIS A 147 -12.57 -7.06 12.45
N GLN A 148 -13.17 -8.05 11.78
CA GLN A 148 -14.38 -8.74 12.23
C GLN A 148 -14.09 -9.91 13.19
N PHE A 149 -12.80 -10.27 13.32
CA PHE A 149 -12.33 -11.32 14.23
C PHE A 149 -10.83 -11.14 14.48
N ASP A 150 -10.34 -11.70 15.58
CA ASP A 150 -8.91 -11.70 15.88
C ASP A 150 -8.12 -12.50 14.85
N PRO A 151 -7.00 -11.95 14.31
CA PRO A 151 -6.16 -12.70 13.40
C PRO A 151 -5.65 -13.99 14.03
N PRO A 152 -5.60 -15.11 13.31
CA PRO A 152 -5.08 -16.36 13.82
C PRO A 152 -3.64 -16.20 14.36
N LYS A 153 -3.41 -16.68 15.58
CA LYS A 153 -2.09 -16.75 16.22
C LYS A 153 -1.44 -18.07 15.85
N LEU A 154 -1.04 -18.20 14.58
CA LEU A 154 -0.44 -19.42 14.08
C LEU A 154 1.09 -19.30 14.06
N GLU A 155 1.77 -20.44 14.21
CA GLU A 155 3.23 -20.52 14.10
C GLU A 155 3.71 -20.82 12.68
N THR A 156 2.79 -21.09 11.77
CA THR A 156 3.06 -21.43 10.38
C THR A 156 2.25 -20.56 9.43
N THR A 157 2.70 -20.46 8.17
CA THR A 157 1.92 -19.84 7.12
C THR A 157 0.56 -20.51 6.95
N PHE A 158 -0.45 -19.76 6.66
CA PHE A 158 -1.80 -20.28 6.38
C PHE A 158 -2.40 -19.60 5.16
N GLU A 159 -3.31 -20.29 4.50
CA GLU A 159 -3.99 -19.81 3.30
C GLU A 159 -5.02 -18.74 3.67
N VAL A 160 -5.07 -17.67 2.87
CA VAL A 160 -6.01 -16.55 3.01
C VAL A 160 -6.68 -16.25 1.66
N ASP A 161 -7.76 -15.47 1.67
CA ASP A 161 -8.45 -15.14 0.43
C ASP A 161 -7.78 -14.00 -0.33
N SER A 162 -7.27 -13.00 0.39
CA SER A 162 -6.54 -11.88 -0.20
C SER A 162 -5.61 -11.20 0.80
N VAL A 163 -4.64 -10.48 0.29
CA VAL A 163 -3.66 -9.68 1.03
C VAL A 163 -3.52 -8.31 0.38
N GLY A 164 -2.94 -7.33 1.06
CA GLY A 164 -2.70 -5.99 0.53
C GLY A 164 -1.66 -5.21 1.32
N THR A 165 -1.37 -4.01 0.88
CA THR A 165 -0.43 -3.02 1.44
C THR A 165 1.03 -3.47 1.55
N CYS A 166 1.30 -4.72 1.86
CA CYS A 166 2.63 -5.33 1.85
C CYS A 166 2.50 -6.81 1.52
N TRP A 167 2.86 -7.21 0.31
CA TRP A 167 2.80 -8.59 -0.13
C TRP A 167 3.85 -8.90 -1.20
N MET A 168 4.25 -10.15 -1.28
CA MET A 168 5.23 -10.62 -2.24
C MET A 168 4.63 -11.70 -3.13
N ALA A 169 4.99 -11.68 -4.41
CA ALA A 169 4.68 -12.74 -5.37
C ALA A 169 5.93 -13.23 -6.08
N THR A 170 5.89 -14.48 -6.57
CA THR A 170 6.86 -14.95 -7.56
C THR A 170 6.68 -14.16 -8.86
N ARG A 171 7.74 -14.08 -9.67
CA ARG A 171 7.67 -13.45 -10.99
C ARG A 171 6.48 -13.96 -11.79
N GLU A 172 6.37 -15.28 -11.95
CA GLU A 172 5.30 -15.91 -12.71
C GLU A 172 3.91 -15.53 -12.18
N ALA A 173 3.70 -15.65 -10.87
CA ALA A 173 2.42 -15.29 -10.27
C ALA A 173 2.07 -13.82 -10.51
N PHE A 174 3.05 -12.90 -10.41
CA PHE A 174 2.81 -11.48 -10.59
C PHE A 174 2.54 -11.12 -12.05
N THR A 175 3.38 -11.58 -12.98
CA THR A 175 3.30 -11.19 -14.40
C THR A 175 2.15 -11.84 -15.16
N GLU A 176 1.73 -13.04 -14.73
CA GLU A 176 0.70 -13.79 -15.42
C GLU A 176 -0.72 -13.57 -14.84
N THR A 177 -0.84 -12.84 -13.73
CA THR A 177 -2.13 -12.61 -13.09
C THR A 177 -2.66 -11.22 -13.40
N GLU A 178 -3.88 -11.15 -13.89
CA GLU A 178 -4.55 -9.90 -14.19
C GLU A 178 -4.83 -9.08 -12.93
N ILE A 179 -4.64 -7.76 -13.05
CA ILE A 179 -4.86 -6.79 -11.98
C ILE A 179 -5.80 -5.72 -12.48
N ASP A 180 -6.91 -5.51 -11.79
CA ASP A 180 -7.95 -4.55 -12.18
C ASP A 180 -8.46 -3.71 -11.02
N ASN A 181 -9.11 -2.61 -11.37
CA ASN A 181 -9.89 -1.78 -10.45
C ASN A 181 -11.28 -2.41 -10.18
N PRO A 182 -11.91 -2.10 -9.05
CA PRO A 182 -11.34 -1.44 -7.88
C PRO A 182 -10.54 -2.43 -7.01
N TYR A 183 -9.66 -1.89 -6.16
CA TYR A 183 -8.86 -2.66 -5.22
C TYR A 183 -7.91 -3.67 -5.89
N PRO A 184 -6.85 -3.22 -6.56
CA PRO A 184 -5.97 -4.06 -7.37
C PRO A 184 -5.34 -5.23 -6.61
N ASP A 185 -4.94 -5.06 -5.36
CA ASP A 185 -4.41 -6.15 -4.53
C ASP A 185 -5.44 -7.29 -4.39
N ARG A 186 -6.70 -6.93 -4.16
CA ARG A 186 -7.78 -7.91 -4.02
C ARG A 186 -8.14 -8.56 -5.35
N THR A 187 -8.21 -7.78 -6.44
CA THR A 187 -8.48 -8.35 -7.77
C THR A 187 -7.36 -9.27 -8.20
N PHE A 188 -6.10 -8.89 -7.96
CA PHE A 188 -4.95 -9.77 -8.16
C PHE A 188 -5.10 -11.09 -7.39
N CYS A 189 -5.37 -11.05 -6.09
CA CYS A 189 -5.53 -12.26 -5.28
C CYS A 189 -6.69 -13.15 -5.77
N ASN A 190 -7.82 -12.55 -6.13
CA ASN A 190 -8.96 -13.29 -6.67
C ASN A 190 -8.62 -13.97 -7.99
N ASN A 191 -7.95 -13.26 -8.90
CA ASN A 191 -7.55 -13.78 -10.20
C ASN A 191 -6.46 -14.85 -10.08
N ALA A 192 -5.50 -14.67 -9.17
CA ALA A 192 -4.51 -15.69 -8.85
C ALA A 192 -5.16 -16.98 -8.35
N ARG A 193 -6.11 -16.87 -7.42
CA ARG A 193 -6.86 -18.02 -6.91
C ARG A 193 -7.72 -18.71 -8.00
N ALA A 194 -8.33 -17.93 -8.88
CA ALA A 194 -9.08 -18.47 -10.04
C ALA A 194 -8.18 -19.28 -10.99
N LYS A 195 -6.89 -18.97 -11.05
CA LYS A 195 -5.85 -19.74 -11.77
C LYS A 195 -5.29 -20.93 -10.97
N GLY A 196 -5.80 -21.19 -9.78
CA GLY A 196 -5.34 -22.29 -8.91
C GLY A 196 -4.14 -21.96 -8.04
N LEU A 197 -3.62 -20.73 -8.09
CA LEU A 197 -2.59 -20.27 -7.16
C LEU A 197 -3.19 -20.07 -5.77
N LYS A 198 -2.33 -20.09 -4.76
CA LYS A 198 -2.74 -19.90 -3.36
C LYS A 198 -2.13 -18.64 -2.79
N VAL A 199 -2.93 -17.90 -2.04
CA VAL A 199 -2.51 -16.71 -1.31
C VAL A 199 -2.29 -17.06 0.16
N TRP A 200 -1.18 -16.60 0.73
CA TRP A 200 -0.74 -16.99 2.07
C TRP A 200 -0.47 -15.78 2.96
N ALA A 201 -0.63 -15.97 4.26
CA ALA A 201 -0.11 -15.06 5.27
C ALA A 201 0.93 -15.75 6.16
N ASP A 202 1.97 -15.01 6.56
CA ASP A 202 2.95 -15.46 7.54
C ASP A 202 2.80 -14.66 8.85
N PRO A 203 2.12 -15.22 9.86
CA PRO A 203 1.85 -14.53 11.13
C PRO A 203 3.09 -14.30 12.00
N ARG A 204 4.21 -14.94 11.65
CA ARG A 204 5.49 -14.76 12.36
C ARG A 204 6.21 -13.48 11.94
N LEU A 205 5.83 -12.93 10.78
CA LEU A 205 6.34 -11.68 10.25
C LEU A 205 5.32 -10.58 10.48
N SER A 206 5.80 -9.42 10.85
CA SER A 206 4.94 -8.26 11.07
C SER A 206 5.59 -7.00 10.51
N VAL A 207 4.77 -6.21 9.86
CA VAL A 207 5.05 -4.81 9.50
C VAL A 207 3.96 -3.94 10.09
N TYR A 208 4.15 -2.62 10.07
CA TYR A 208 3.22 -1.70 10.70
C TYR A 208 2.83 -0.60 9.71
N HIS A 209 1.56 -0.48 9.45
CA HIS A 209 0.99 0.65 8.75
C HIS A 209 0.95 1.85 9.70
N LEU A 210 1.39 3.01 9.23
CA LEU A 210 1.28 4.23 10.01
C LEU A 210 -0.17 4.48 10.41
N ASN A 211 -0.35 4.90 11.64
CA ASN A 211 -1.62 5.50 12.02
C ASN A 211 -1.67 6.91 11.44
N THR A 212 -2.15 7.02 10.21
CA THR A 212 -2.18 8.29 9.47
C THR A 212 -3.14 9.31 10.05
N LYS A 213 -3.95 8.93 11.05
CA LYS A 213 -4.81 9.90 11.74
C LYS A 213 -4.04 11.11 12.34
N PRO A 214 -2.83 10.97 12.94
CA PRO A 214 -2.00 12.13 13.24
C PRO A 214 -1.17 12.65 12.05
N PHE A 215 -1.01 11.93 10.95
CA PHE A 215 -0.06 12.24 9.89
C PHE A 215 -0.65 12.29 8.48
N GLY A 216 -1.89 11.86 8.30
CA GLY A 216 -2.52 11.82 7.00
C GLY A 216 -3.36 13.04 6.67
N LEU A 217 -3.80 13.10 5.45
CA LEU A 217 -4.75 14.09 4.96
C LEU A 217 -6.04 14.18 5.78
N HIS A 218 -6.36 13.14 6.56
CA HIS A 218 -7.45 13.15 7.55
C HIS A 218 -7.30 14.22 8.63
N GLN A 219 -6.12 14.82 8.76
CA GLN A 219 -5.87 15.90 9.71
C GLN A 219 -5.54 17.23 9.05
N ILE A 220 -5.47 17.26 7.74
CA ILE A 220 -5.48 18.56 7.07
C ILE A 220 -6.87 19.14 7.34
N PRO A 221 -6.96 20.27 8.05
CA PRO A 221 -8.23 20.92 8.25
C PRO A 221 -8.94 21.07 6.90
N LEU A 222 -10.23 20.82 6.87
CA LEU A 222 -10.99 20.92 5.61
C LEU A 222 -10.76 22.27 4.92
N GLU A 223 -10.56 23.30 5.71
CA GLU A 223 -10.24 24.64 5.27
C GLU A 223 -8.96 24.71 4.42
N ALA A 224 -7.95 23.96 4.81
CA ALA A 224 -6.67 23.90 4.10
C ALA A 224 -6.81 23.15 2.75
N LEU A 225 -7.67 22.14 2.69
CA LEU A 225 -7.97 21.40 1.45
C LEU A 225 -8.83 22.19 0.49
N LEU A 226 -9.75 23.00 1.01
CA LEU A 226 -10.68 23.79 0.21
C LEU A 226 -10.18 25.18 -0.10
N GLY A 227 -9.14 25.67 0.55
CA GLY A 227 -8.70 27.05 0.48
C GLY A 227 -9.77 28.05 0.95
N LYS A 228 -10.66 27.62 1.85
CA LYS A 228 -11.80 28.39 2.35
C LYS A 228 -11.98 28.25 3.85
N PRO A 229 -12.56 29.24 4.52
CA PRO A 229 -12.89 29.17 5.93
C PRO A 229 -13.97 28.11 6.24
N PRO A 230 -14.08 27.70 7.50
CA PRO A 230 -14.76 26.48 7.98
C PRO A 230 -16.29 26.46 7.90
N ASP A 231 -16.90 27.43 7.31
CA ASP A 231 -18.37 27.49 7.13
C ASP A 231 -18.90 26.58 6.01
N ASN A 232 -18.00 25.96 5.23
CA ASN A 232 -18.36 25.06 4.15
C ASN A 232 -17.89 23.65 4.44
N THR A 233 -18.74 22.91 5.05
CA THR A 233 -18.52 21.60 5.62
C THR A 233 -19.00 20.45 4.75
N ALA A 234 -19.03 20.65 3.44
CA ALA A 234 -19.40 19.58 2.52
C ALA A 234 -18.18 18.88 1.93
N TYR A 235 -18.23 17.58 1.82
CA TYR A 235 -17.25 16.77 1.12
C TYR A 235 -17.91 15.71 0.25
N ILE A 236 -17.14 15.17 -0.68
CA ILE A 236 -17.60 14.10 -1.56
C ILE A 236 -17.05 12.77 -1.03
N ARG A 237 -17.91 11.81 -0.86
CA ARG A 237 -17.53 10.40 -0.57
C ARG A 237 -16.96 9.73 -1.82
N SER A 238 -16.38 8.58 -1.63
CA SER A 238 -15.88 7.73 -2.71
C SER A 238 -16.95 7.25 -3.71
N ASP A 239 -18.22 7.39 -3.35
CA ASP A 239 -19.39 7.11 -4.20
C ASP A 239 -19.97 8.38 -4.87
N ASP A 240 -19.21 9.47 -4.87
CA ASP A 240 -19.58 10.81 -5.41
C ASP A 240 -20.75 11.49 -4.68
N THR A 241 -21.17 10.98 -3.52
CA THR A 241 -22.19 11.68 -2.71
C THR A 241 -21.59 12.84 -1.94
N VAL A 242 -22.25 13.99 -1.99
CA VAL A 242 -21.90 15.16 -1.18
C VAL A 242 -22.46 14.98 0.22
N VAL A 243 -21.62 15.15 1.23
CA VAL A 243 -22.00 15.00 2.64
C VAL A 243 -21.65 16.28 3.39
N ASP A 244 -22.61 16.76 4.16
CA ASP A 244 -22.39 17.85 5.11
C ASP A 244 -21.70 17.29 6.36
N ILE A 245 -20.44 17.65 6.55
CA ILE A 245 -19.64 17.19 7.68
C ILE A 245 -19.88 17.96 8.97
N GLY A 246 -20.55 19.10 8.91
CA GLY A 246 -20.94 19.86 10.10
C GLY A 246 -21.90 19.09 11.02
N THR A 247 -22.59 18.09 10.47
CA THR A 247 -23.51 17.21 11.22
C THR A 247 -22.87 15.93 11.73
N MET A 248 -21.57 15.69 11.48
CA MET A 248 -20.84 14.46 11.82
C MET A 248 -19.72 14.71 12.83
N PRO A 249 -19.98 15.07 14.08
CA PRO A 249 -18.94 15.30 15.06
C PRO A 249 -18.17 14.00 15.34
N GLY A 250 -16.84 14.07 15.15
CA GLY A 250 -15.92 12.96 15.43
C GLY A 250 -15.77 11.92 14.32
N GLN A 251 -16.44 12.07 13.18
CA GLN A 251 -16.18 11.24 12.01
C GLN A 251 -15.07 11.86 11.16
N TYR A 252 -14.01 11.11 11.00
CA TYR A 252 -12.91 11.48 10.13
C TYR A 252 -13.24 11.16 8.69
N ILE A 253 -12.81 12.02 7.83
CA ILE A 253 -13.12 12.04 6.41
C ILE A 253 -12.12 11.13 5.69
N ASP A 254 -12.21 9.84 5.87
CA ASP A 254 -11.36 8.88 5.15
C ASP A 254 -11.49 9.02 3.64
N ALA A 255 -12.65 9.47 3.17
CA ALA A 255 -12.93 9.75 1.77
C ALA A 255 -12.13 10.93 1.20
N PHE A 256 -11.61 11.83 2.04
CA PHE A 256 -10.88 13.01 1.56
C PHE A 256 -9.48 12.71 1.04
N VAL A 257 -8.89 11.63 1.48
CA VAL A 257 -7.57 11.23 0.97
C VAL A 257 -7.63 11.03 -0.54
N TRP A 258 -8.83 10.74 -1.06
CA TRP A 258 -9.04 10.29 -2.41
C TRP A 258 -10.20 10.95 -3.16
N GLY A 259 -10.92 11.88 -2.54
CA GLY A 259 -12.14 12.45 -3.09
C GLY A 259 -11.93 13.78 -3.82
N ARG A 260 -12.81 14.07 -4.75
CA ARG A 260 -13.00 15.42 -5.31
C ARG A 260 -13.68 16.29 -4.26
N VAL A 261 -13.15 17.46 -4.05
CA VAL A 261 -13.84 18.49 -3.32
C VAL A 261 -14.65 19.29 -4.34
N SER A 262 -15.97 19.24 -4.24
CA SER A 262 -16.82 20.17 -4.98
C SER A 262 -17.05 21.43 -4.15
N LYS A 263 -17.19 22.51 -4.87
CA LYS A 263 -17.64 23.77 -4.27
C LYS A 263 -19.14 23.69 -3.98
#